data_b4886829eea8c0e4d890f2163d7089e0
#
_entry.id   b4886829eea8c0e4d890f2163d7089e0
#
_cell.length_a   1.000
_cell.length_b   1.000
_cell.length_c   1.000
_cell.angle_alpha   90.00
_cell.angle_beta   90.00
_cell.angle_gamma   90.00
#
_symmetry.space_group_name_H-M   'P 1'
#
loop_
_entity.id
_entity.type
_entity.pdbx_description
1 polymer ?
#
loop_
_entity_poly.entity_id
_entity_poly.type
_entity_poly.pdbx_seq_one_letter_code
_entity_poly.pdbx_strand_id
1 'polypeptide(L)'
;MTHTFFEKNNNFIVEENTDIDQFIVEIAFAPDDTQLDLLFDTEADYYPELIENLDSGFWQHMICRVQAKYDGKVMGESYLGSIVAESPEKWLAEDEANGDRSHSINDMIDEAVEQARTEALRMLEILKEDFLND
;
A
#
# COMPACT_ATOMS: atom_id res chain seq x y z
N MET A 1 -16.03 -4.36 -6.44
CA MET A 1 -14.84 -4.23 -5.60
C MET A 1 -15.10 -4.88 -4.26
N THR A 2 -14.25 -5.79 -3.84
CA THR A 2 -14.41 -6.54 -2.60
C THR A 2 -13.42 -6.01 -1.57
N HIS A 3 -13.94 -5.56 -0.42
CA HIS A 3 -13.10 -5.11 0.68
C HIS A 3 -13.04 -6.23 1.71
N THR A 4 -11.84 -6.75 1.95
CA THR A 4 -11.59 -7.78 2.95
C THR A 4 -10.86 -7.13 4.13
N PHE A 5 -11.46 -7.23 5.30
CA PHE A 5 -10.88 -6.66 6.51
C PHE A 5 -10.08 -7.71 7.27
N PHE A 6 -8.93 -7.32 7.75
CA PHE A 6 -8.02 -8.06 8.62
C PHE A 6 -7.83 -9.52 8.24
N GLU A 7 -6.86 -9.77 7.42
CA GLU A 7 -6.34 -11.12 7.32
C GLU A 7 -5.72 -11.47 8.66
N LYS A 8 -6.21 -12.53 9.26
CA LYS A 8 -5.92 -12.87 10.66
C LYS A 8 -4.44 -13.00 11.01
N ASN A 9 -3.58 -13.24 10.03
CA ASN A 9 -2.19 -13.61 10.29
C ASN A 9 -1.15 -12.63 9.77
N ASN A 10 -1.54 -11.55 9.08
CA ASN A 10 -0.57 -10.60 8.53
C ASN A 10 -0.85 -9.14 8.82
N ASN A 11 -1.90 -8.84 9.56
CA ASN A 11 -2.27 -7.49 9.98
C ASN A 11 -2.66 -6.54 8.85
N PHE A 12 -2.86 -7.02 7.61
CA PHE A 12 -3.27 -6.17 6.51
C PHE A 12 -4.75 -6.34 6.20
N ILE A 13 -5.38 -5.25 5.81
CA ILE A 13 -6.75 -5.20 5.33
C ILE A 13 -6.68 -5.05 3.82
N VAL A 14 -7.21 -6.03 3.08
CA VAL A 14 -7.24 -5.97 1.62
C VAL A 14 -8.42 -5.11 1.19
N GLU A 15 -8.14 -4.02 0.46
CA GLU A 15 -9.16 -3.08 0.03
C GLU A 15 -9.60 -3.30 -1.42
N GLU A 16 -8.66 -3.68 -2.29
CA GLU A 16 -8.93 -3.70 -3.71
C GLU A 16 -7.98 -4.63 -4.45
N ASN A 17 -8.52 -5.36 -5.43
CA ASN A 17 -7.73 -6.12 -6.40
C ASN A 17 -8.14 -5.69 -7.80
N THR A 18 -7.17 -5.42 -8.66
CA THR A 18 -7.41 -5.07 -10.05
C THR A 18 -6.31 -5.63 -10.96
N ASP A 19 -6.64 -5.89 -12.23
CA ASP A 19 -5.68 -6.40 -13.20
C ASP A 19 -5.01 -5.25 -13.95
N ILE A 20 -3.68 -5.21 -13.94
CA ILE A 20 -2.89 -4.25 -14.71
C ILE A 20 -1.73 -4.99 -15.35
N ASP A 21 -1.65 -4.99 -16.68
CA ASP A 21 -0.57 -5.63 -17.44
C ASP A 21 -0.33 -7.08 -17.07
N GLN A 22 -1.40 -7.83 -16.84
CA GLN A 22 -1.39 -9.24 -16.43
C GLN A 22 -0.94 -9.47 -14.98
N PHE A 23 -0.66 -8.42 -14.23
CA PHE A 23 -0.45 -8.53 -12.80
C PHE A 23 -1.76 -8.28 -12.06
N ILE A 24 -1.94 -8.99 -10.96
CA ILE A 24 -3.03 -8.67 -10.04
C ILE A 24 -2.48 -7.70 -9.01
N VAL A 25 -3.03 -6.49 -9.01
CA VAL A 25 -2.61 -5.44 -8.07
C VAL A 25 -3.52 -5.47 -6.86
N GLU A 26 -2.92 -5.66 -5.70
CA GLU A 26 -3.63 -5.74 -4.42
C GLU A 26 -3.26 -4.54 -3.57
N ILE A 27 -4.28 -3.86 -3.05
CA ILE A 27 -4.11 -2.74 -2.12
C ILE A 27 -4.58 -3.20 -0.75
N ALA A 28 -3.73 -3.07 0.24
CA ALA A 28 -4.03 -3.52 1.59
C ALA A 28 -3.61 -2.48 2.62
N PHE A 29 -4.28 -2.50 3.77
CA PHE A 29 -4.01 -1.61 4.89
C PHE A 29 -3.83 -2.41 6.16
N ALA A 30 -2.98 -1.88 7.03
CA ALA A 30 -2.77 -2.44 8.37
C ALA A 30 -2.58 -1.31 9.38
N PRO A 31 -2.79 -1.58 10.67
CA PRO A 31 -2.40 -0.62 11.69
C PRO A 31 -0.90 -0.31 11.58
N ASP A 32 -0.55 0.97 11.71
CA ASP A 32 0.85 1.41 11.75
C ASP A 32 1.26 1.53 13.21
N ASP A 33 2.19 0.69 13.65
CA ASP A 33 2.63 0.62 15.03
C ASP A 33 3.76 1.60 15.36
N THR A 34 4.20 2.40 14.38
CA THR A 34 5.24 3.39 14.63
C THR A 34 4.76 4.44 15.62
N GLN A 35 5.59 4.77 16.59
CA GLN A 35 5.23 5.76 17.61
C GLN A 35 4.94 7.12 16.96
N LEU A 36 3.83 7.74 17.39
CA LEU A 36 3.36 9.00 16.80
C LEU A 36 4.35 10.15 17.01
N ASP A 37 5.03 10.18 18.13
CA ASP A 37 6.02 11.22 18.45
C ASP A 37 7.27 11.15 17.56
N LEU A 38 7.48 10.02 16.87
CA LEU A 38 8.55 9.88 15.89
C LEU A 38 8.11 10.32 14.49
N LEU A 39 6.81 10.37 14.24
CA LEU A 39 6.25 10.66 12.91
C LEU A 39 5.69 12.07 12.80
N PHE A 40 5.23 12.65 13.90
CA PHE A 40 4.54 13.93 13.92
C PHE A 40 5.19 14.89 14.91
N ASP A 41 5.03 16.18 14.64
CA ASP A 41 5.54 17.22 15.52
C ASP A 41 4.65 17.33 16.77
N THR A 42 5.17 16.88 17.91
CA THR A 42 4.43 16.86 19.18
C THR A 42 4.12 18.26 19.72
N GLU A 43 4.82 19.27 19.24
CA GLU A 43 4.62 20.66 19.66
C GLU A 43 3.66 21.42 18.73
N ALA A 44 3.26 20.81 17.62
CA ALA A 44 2.31 21.42 16.70
C ALA A 44 0.91 21.50 17.28
N ASP A 45 0.16 22.53 16.89
CA ASP A 45 -1.18 22.75 17.37
C ASP A 45 -2.14 21.61 17.07
N TYR A 46 -1.90 20.86 15.99
CA TYR A 46 -2.76 19.73 15.60
C TYR A 46 -2.57 18.49 16.47
N TYR A 47 -1.43 18.36 17.18
CA TYR A 47 -1.05 17.11 17.84
C TYR A 47 -2.05 16.65 18.92
N PRO A 48 -2.56 17.51 19.83
CA PRO A 48 -3.55 17.08 20.81
C PRO A 48 -4.83 16.53 20.19
N GLU A 49 -5.31 17.16 19.12
CA GLU A 49 -6.50 16.70 18.41
C GLU A 49 -6.24 15.37 17.70
N LEU A 50 -5.04 15.21 17.10
CA LEU A 50 -4.60 13.97 16.48
C LEU A 50 -4.65 12.81 17.49
N ILE A 51 -4.05 12.99 18.66
CA ILE A 51 -4.03 11.98 19.71
C ILE A 51 -5.44 11.65 20.19
N GLU A 52 -6.28 12.65 20.42
CA GLU A 52 -7.65 12.45 20.86
C GLU A 52 -8.46 11.64 19.86
N ASN A 53 -8.34 11.97 18.58
CA ASN A 53 -9.08 11.26 17.52
C ASN A 53 -8.58 9.84 17.31
N LEU A 54 -7.29 9.59 17.49
CA LEU A 54 -6.73 8.23 17.39
C LEU A 54 -7.13 7.39 18.62
N ASP A 55 -7.07 7.97 19.82
CA ASP A 55 -7.42 7.25 21.04
C ASP A 55 -8.91 6.89 21.09
N SER A 56 -9.77 7.75 20.56
CA SER A 56 -11.21 7.50 20.51
C SER A 56 -11.62 6.54 19.39
N GLY A 57 -10.71 6.25 18.46
CA GLY A 57 -11.01 5.39 17.30
C GLY A 57 -11.68 6.12 16.15
N PHE A 58 -11.85 7.45 16.25
CA PHE A 58 -12.43 8.25 15.16
C PHE A 58 -11.49 8.27 13.93
N TRP A 59 -10.19 8.36 14.16
CA TRP A 59 -9.17 8.19 13.13
C TRP A 59 -8.37 6.92 13.36
N GLN A 60 -7.84 6.37 12.27
CA GLN A 60 -6.95 5.21 12.31
C GLN A 60 -5.58 5.62 11.78
N HIS A 61 -4.54 5.12 12.43
CA HIS A 61 -3.16 5.28 12.01
C HIS A 61 -2.75 4.02 11.24
N MET A 62 -2.48 4.16 9.94
CA MET A 62 -2.37 3.02 9.03
C MET A 62 -1.13 3.09 8.17
N ILE A 63 -0.74 1.91 7.70
CA ILE A 63 0.22 1.74 6.60
C ILE A 63 -0.52 1.12 5.43
N CYS A 64 -0.25 1.61 4.22
CA CYS A 64 -0.79 1.08 2.99
C CYS A 64 0.30 0.29 2.26
N ARG A 65 -0.08 -0.87 1.72
CA ARG A 65 0.79 -1.72 0.91
C ARG A 65 0.11 -1.96 -0.43
N VAL A 66 0.85 -1.74 -1.51
CA VAL A 66 0.43 -2.11 -2.86
C VAL A 66 1.35 -3.21 -3.35
N GLN A 67 0.80 -4.33 -3.81
CA GLN A 67 1.57 -5.43 -4.37
C GLN A 67 1.06 -5.76 -5.76
N ALA A 68 1.99 -5.96 -6.69
CA ALA A 68 1.69 -6.49 -8.02
C ALA A 68 2.13 -7.96 -8.03
N LYS A 69 1.18 -8.85 -8.26
CA LYS A 69 1.39 -10.30 -8.20
C LYS A 69 1.19 -10.95 -9.56
N TYR A 70 1.95 -11.99 -9.81
CA TYR A 70 1.78 -12.86 -10.97
C TYR A 70 1.79 -14.30 -10.50
N ASP A 71 0.72 -15.04 -10.83
CA ASP A 71 0.56 -16.44 -10.43
C ASP A 71 0.78 -16.65 -8.92
N GLY A 72 0.20 -15.75 -8.12
CA GLY A 72 0.31 -15.79 -6.67
C GLY A 72 1.61 -15.28 -6.07
N LYS A 73 2.59 -14.95 -6.91
CA LYS A 73 3.90 -14.48 -6.45
C LYS A 73 3.97 -12.95 -6.48
N VAL A 74 4.45 -12.37 -5.40
CA VAL A 74 4.69 -10.91 -5.35
C VAL A 74 5.87 -10.57 -6.23
N MET A 75 5.64 -9.73 -7.23
CA MET A 75 6.65 -9.32 -8.20
C MET A 75 7.11 -7.88 -7.97
N GLY A 76 6.27 -7.05 -7.39
CA GLY A 76 6.62 -5.68 -7.04
C GLY A 76 5.76 -5.18 -5.91
N GLU A 77 6.24 -4.17 -5.19
CA GLU A 77 5.48 -3.63 -4.06
C GLU A 77 5.88 -2.19 -3.73
N SER A 78 4.96 -1.48 -3.10
CA SER A 78 5.16 -0.11 -2.61
C SER A 78 4.45 0.04 -1.27
N TYR A 79 5.02 0.82 -0.38
CA TYR A 79 4.51 1.05 0.97
C TYR A 79 4.42 2.53 1.27
N LEU A 80 3.39 2.91 2.02
CA LEU A 80 3.24 4.27 2.55
C LEU A 80 2.74 4.17 3.98
N GLY A 81 3.54 4.64 4.92
CA GLY A 81 3.17 4.71 6.34
C GLY A 81 2.60 6.07 6.72
N SER A 82 2.31 6.23 8.00
CA SER A 82 1.87 7.50 8.60
C SER A 82 0.57 8.04 8.01
N ILE A 83 -0.30 7.14 7.55
CA ILE A 83 -1.62 7.52 7.06
C ILE A 83 -2.55 7.66 8.27
N VAL A 84 -3.19 8.82 8.40
CA VAL A 84 -4.20 9.06 9.42
C VAL A 84 -5.50 9.45 8.72
N ALA A 85 -6.54 8.65 8.89
CA ALA A 85 -7.83 8.87 8.27
C ALA A 85 -8.91 8.12 9.06
N GLU A 86 -10.18 8.44 8.79
CA GLU A 86 -11.30 7.74 9.43
C GLU A 86 -11.34 6.26 9.03
N SER A 87 -11.01 5.96 7.78
CA SER A 87 -11.01 4.60 7.25
C SER A 87 -10.13 4.51 6.01
N PRO A 88 -9.70 3.30 5.61
CA PRO A 88 -9.02 3.11 4.33
C PRO A 88 -9.83 3.62 3.14
N GLU A 89 -11.14 3.36 3.13
CA GLU A 89 -12.02 3.79 2.03
C GLU A 89 -12.06 5.31 1.90
N LYS A 90 -12.12 6.02 3.02
CA LYS A 90 -12.12 7.48 3.02
C LYS A 90 -10.81 8.05 2.53
N TRP A 91 -9.69 7.46 2.96
CA TRP A 91 -8.38 7.88 2.50
C TRP A 91 -8.23 7.70 0.98
N LEU A 92 -8.67 6.57 0.44
CA LEU A 92 -8.63 6.30 -0.99
C LEU A 92 -9.48 7.29 -1.78
N ALA A 93 -10.68 7.60 -1.28
CA ALA A 93 -11.57 8.55 -1.93
C ALA A 93 -10.99 9.97 -1.94
N GLU A 94 -10.36 10.40 -0.86
CA GLU A 94 -9.69 11.70 -0.78
C GLU A 94 -8.47 11.75 -1.71
N ASP A 95 -7.72 10.66 -1.79
CA ASP A 95 -6.56 10.58 -2.66
C ASP A 95 -6.95 10.73 -4.14
N GLU A 96 -8.03 10.07 -4.56
CA GLU A 96 -8.56 10.23 -5.92
C GLU A 96 -8.98 11.66 -6.20
N ALA A 97 -9.64 12.31 -5.23
CA ALA A 97 -10.13 13.68 -5.40
C ALA A 97 -9.00 14.70 -5.47
N ASN A 98 -7.86 14.40 -4.87
CA ASN A 98 -6.72 15.32 -4.76
C ASN A 98 -5.55 14.98 -5.68
N GLY A 99 -5.71 14.15 -6.60
CA GLY A 99 -4.86 13.58 -7.66
C GLY A 99 -3.41 13.99 -7.90
N ASP A 100 -2.88 15.00 -7.22
CA ASP A 100 -1.51 15.50 -7.40
C ASP A 100 -0.63 15.37 -6.16
N ARG A 101 -1.03 14.52 -5.20
CA ARG A 101 -0.20 14.25 -4.03
C ARG A 101 1.02 13.42 -4.41
N SER A 102 2.17 13.75 -3.80
CA SER A 102 3.45 13.09 -4.10
C SER A 102 3.51 11.61 -3.73
N HIS A 103 2.57 11.10 -2.96
CA HIS A 103 2.47 9.69 -2.57
C HIS A 103 1.05 9.19 -2.75
N SER A 104 0.48 9.48 -3.92
CA SER A 104 -0.86 9.01 -4.25
C SER A 104 -0.89 7.50 -4.43
N ILE A 105 -2.08 6.93 -4.30
CA ILE A 105 -2.27 5.50 -4.55
C ILE A 105 -1.89 5.13 -5.99
N ASN A 106 -2.13 6.02 -6.94
CA ASN A 106 -1.76 5.79 -8.34
C ASN A 106 -0.24 5.68 -8.51
N ASP A 107 0.53 6.53 -7.81
CA ASP A 107 1.99 6.46 -7.84
C ASP A 107 2.49 5.15 -7.22
N MET A 108 1.86 4.70 -6.15
CA MET A 108 2.21 3.43 -5.52
C MET A 108 1.92 2.24 -6.44
N ILE A 109 0.79 2.27 -7.14
CA ILE A 109 0.43 1.25 -8.12
C ILE A 109 1.45 1.24 -9.26
N ASP A 110 1.77 2.41 -9.81
CA ASP A 110 2.75 2.52 -10.89
C ASP A 110 4.12 2.00 -10.46
N GLU A 111 4.56 2.32 -9.26
CA GLU A 111 5.82 1.84 -8.70
C GLU A 111 5.82 0.32 -8.57
N ALA A 112 4.78 -0.26 -8.00
CA ALA A 112 4.67 -1.70 -7.82
C ALA A 112 4.65 -2.44 -9.16
N VAL A 113 3.89 -1.94 -10.14
CA VAL A 113 3.80 -2.52 -11.47
C VAL A 113 5.12 -2.40 -12.22
N GLU A 114 5.81 -1.27 -12.11
CA GLU A 114 7.12 -1.07 -12.74
C GLU A 114 8.16 -2.03 -12.17
N GLN A 115 8.19 -2.21 -10.86
CA GLN A 115 9.05 -3.21 -10.22
C GLN A 115 8.72 -4.62 -10.70
N ALA A 116 7.43 -4.92 -10.84
CA ALA A 116 6.98 -6.23 -11.28
C ALA A 116 7.42 -6.52 -12.73
N ARG A 117 7.34 -5.53 -13.61
CA ARG A 117 7.83 -5.67 -14.99
C ARG A 117 9.33 -5.92 -15.02
N THR A 118 10.09 -5.17 -14.24
CA THR A 118 11.54 -5.32 -14.15
C THR A 118 11.91 -6.72 -13.66
N GLU A 119 11.22 -7.19 -12.62
CA GLU A 119 11.44 -8.53 -12.07
C GLU A 119 11.08 -9.63 -13.08
N ALA A 120 9.97 -9.45 -13.80
CA ALA A 120 9.56 -10.42 -14.83
C ALA A 120 10.61 -10.52 -15.94
N LEU A 121 11.15 -9.41 -16.40
CA LEU A 121 12.19 -9.39 -17.43
C LEU A 121 13.49 -10.04 -16.91
N ARG A 122 13.86 -9.78 -15.68
CA ARG A 122 15.03 -10.40 -15.04
C ARG A 122 14.88 -11.93 -14.99
N MET A 123 13.71 -12.40 -14.56
CA MET A 123 13.42 -13.83 -14.51
C MET A 123 13.45 -14.47 -15.89
N LEU A 124 12.91 -13.77 -16.89
CA LEU A 124 12.92 -14.26 -18.27
C LEU A 124 14.35 -14.46 -18.77
N GLU A 125 15.25 -13.54 -18.53
CA GLU A 125 16.66 -13.66 -18.92
C GLU A 125 17.35 -14.84 -18.24
N ILE A 126 17.11 -15.02 -16.94
CA ILE A 126 17.66 -16.16 -16.19
C ILE A 126 17.13 -17.48 -16.75
N LEU A 127 15.83 -17.57 -17.01
CA LEU A 127 15.23 -18.79 -17.54
C LEU A 127 15.73 -19.11 -18.95
N LYS A 128 15.93 -18.09 -19.79
CA LYS A 128 16.52 -18.28 -21.12
C LYS A 128 17.94 -18.87 -21.03
N GLU A 129 18.77 -18.33 -20.15
CA GLU A 129 20.13 -18.82 -19.96
C GLU A 129 20.15 -20.26 -19.44
N ASP A 130 19.27 -20.57 -18.48
CA ASP A 130 19.27 -21.86 -17.81
C ASP A 130 18.61 -22.98 -18.65
N PHE A 131 17.61 -22.65 -19.45
CA PHE A 131 16.76 -23.65 -20.10
C PHE A 131 16.71 -23.57 -21.62
N LEU A 132 17.06 -22.43 -22.22
CA LEU A 132 16.94 -22.23 -23.67
C LEU A 132 18.28 -22.07 -24.37
N ASN A 133 19.36 -21.77 -23.65
CA ASN A 133 20.69 -21.68 -24.20
C ASN A 133 21.46 -22.96 -23.89
N ASP A 134 21.72 -23.73 -24.90
CA ASP A 134 22.56 -24.90 -24.77
C ASP A 134 24.02 -24.58 -25.03
#